data_c0ad12fa33da513efb7a13460b83c531
#
_entry.id   c0ad12fa33da513efb7a13460b83c531
#
_cell.length_a   1.000
_cell.length_b   1.000
_cell.length_c   1.000
_cell.angle_alpha   90.00
_cell.angle_beta   90.00
_cell.angle_gamma   90.00
#
_symmetry.space_group_name_H-M   'P 1'
#
loop_
_entity.id
_entity.type
_entity.pdbx_description
1 polymer ?
#
loop_
_entity_poly.entity_id
_entity_poly.type
_entity_poly.pdbx_seq_one_letter_code
_entity_poly.pdbx_strand_id
1 'polypeptide(L)' 'MDLHMFNRKDNDEKENLASILENSKEVEENLMRDYLITAERIHDNDELKERLENFAEGNAKRTKQLIDELNEINNRPSE' A
#
# COMPACT_ATOMS: atom_id res chain seq x y z
N MET A 1 -4.34 -15.68 -15.39
CA MET A 1 -4.39 -16.00 -13.97
C MET A 1 -5.57 -16.93 -13.69
N ASP A 2 -5.32 -17.97 -12.97
CA ASP A 2 -6.34 -18.96 -12.67
C ASP A 2 -7.06 -18.61 -11.37
N LEU A 3 -8.29 -18.17 -11.48
CA LEU A 3 -9.07 -17.74 -10.32
C LEU A 3 -9.55 -18.89 -9.45
N HIS A 4 -9.42 -20.11 -9.94
CA HIS A 4 -9.84 -21.29 -9.14
C HIS A 4 -9.01 -21.44 -7.86
N MET A 5 -7.80 -20.91 -7.85
CA MET A 5 -6.97 -20.98 -6.67
C MET A 5 -7.59 -20.29 -5.48
N PHE A 6 -8.43 -19.29 -5.72
CA PHE A 6 -9.02 -18.51 -4.64
C PHE A 6 -10.34 -19.08 -4.14
N ASN A 7 -10.81 -20.18 -4.74
CA ASN A 7 -12.10 -20.74 -4.38
C ASN A 7 -12.00 -21.99 -3.54
N ARG A 8 -10.80 -22.39 -3.15
CA ARG A 8 -10.63 -23.68 -2.48
C ARG A 8 -10.98 -23.63 -1.00
N LYS A 9 -10.47 -22.63 -0.31
CA LYS A 9 -10.72 -22.50 1.14
C LYS A 9 -10.75 -21.03 1.50
N ASP A 10 -11.68 -20.67 2.34
CA ASP A 10 -11.84 -19.29 2.78
C ASP A 10 -10.60 -18.79 3.50
N ASN A 11 -9.97 -19.64 4.33
CA ASN A 11 -8.76 -19.25 5.05
C ASN A 11 -7.60 -18.98 4.12
N ASP A 12 -7.44 -19.80 3.08
CA ASP A 12 -6.37 -19.61 2.10
C ASP A 12 -6.57 -18.32 1.33
N GLU A 13 -7.81 -18.03 0.96
CA GLU A 13 -8.12 -16.79 0.26
C GLU A 13 -7.82 -15.58 1.14
N LYS A 14 -8.22 -15.66 2.40
CA LYS A 14 -8.00 -14.58 3.36
C LYS A 14 -6.51 -14.31 3.54
N GLU A 15 -5.73 -15.37 3.73
CA GLU A 15 -4.29 -15.24 3.92
C GLU A 15 -3.60 -14.69 2.68
N ASN A 16 -4.02 -15.14 1.50
CA ASN A 16 -3.46 -14.64 0.26
C ASN A 16 -3.75 -13.15 0.08
N LEU A 17 -4.98 -12.76 0.34
CA LEU A 17 -5.36 -11.36 0.21
C LEU A 17 -4.61 -10.50 1.22
N ALA A 18 -4.52 -10.96 2.46
CA ALA A 18 -3.79 -10.23 3.47
C ALA A 18 -2.32 -10.06 3.10
N SER A 19 -1.72 -11.11 2.54
CA SER A 19 -0.32 -11.05 2.11
C SER A 19 -0.12 -10.03 0.99
N ILE A 20 -1.02 -10.02 0.01
CA ILE A 20 -0.94 -9.06 -1.09
C ILE A 20 -1.07 -7.63 -0.56
N LEU A 21 -2.02 -7.41 0.33
CA LEU A 21 -2.24 -6.07 0.87
C LEU A 21 -1.08 -5.63 1.74
N GLU A 22 -0.49 -6.54 2.51
CA GLU A 22 0.66 -6.24 3.34
C GLU A 22 1.86 -5.86 2.47
N ASN A 23 2.11 -6.61 1.40
CA ASN A 23 3.17 -6.29 0.47
C ASN A 23 2.93 -4.94 -0.21
N SER A 24 1.71 -4.68 -0.60
CA SER A 24 1.35 -3.40 -1.23
C SER A 24 1.59 -2.25 -0.27
N LYS A 25 1.25 -2.44 1.00
CA LYS A 25 1.47 -1.42 2.03
C LYS A 25 2.96 -1.09 2.15
N GLU A 26 3.81 -2.11 2.18
CA GLU A 26 5.25 -1.90 2.26
C GLU A 26 5.79 -1.15 1.04
N VAL A 27 5.31 -1.48 -0.14
CA VAL A 27 5.73 -0.79 -1.36
C VAL A 27 5.33 0.68 -1.29
N GLU A 28 4.10 0.95 -0.87
CA GLU A 28 3.66 2.34 -0.76
C GLU A 28 4.49 3.12 0.26
N GLU A 29 4.78 2.51 1.40
CA GLU A 29 5.59 3.16 2.43
C GLU A 29 7.01 3.43 1.95
N ASN A 30 7.61 2.49 1.22
CA ASN A 30 8.95 2.67 0.69
C ASN A 30 8.99 3.78 -0.36
N LEU A 31 8.00 3.82 -1.24
CA LEU A 31 7.91 4.88 -2.25
C LEU A 31 7.72 6.24 -1.60
N MET A 32 6.88 6.32 -0.59
CA MET A 32 6.66 7.56 0.14
C MET A 32 7.97 8.09 0.70
N ARG A 33 8.72 7.22 1.36
CA ARG A 33 10.00 7.60 1.95
C ARG A 33 10.98 8.08 0.88
N ASP A 34 11.05 7.36 -0.23
CA ASP A 34 11.95 7.71 -1.33
C ASP A 34 11.61 9.08 -1.91
N TYR A 35 10.33 9.34 -2.13
CA TYR A 35 9.90 10.64 -2.65
C TYR A 35 10.20 11.77 -1.68
N LEU A 36 9.97 11.56 -0.39
CA LEU A 36 10.22 12.59 0.61
C LEU A 36 11.71 12.89 0.74
N ILE A 37 12.55 11.85 0.76
CA ILE A 37 14.00 12.04 0.84
C ILE A 37 14.50 12.76 -0.41
N THR A 38 14.01 12.37 -1.57
CA THR A 38 14.40 13.01 -2.83
C THR A 38 13.97 14.46 -2.85
N ALA A 39 12.75 14.75 -2.41
CA ALA A 39 12.23 16.12 -2.38
C ALA A 39 13.09 17.01 -1.49
N GLU A 40 13.56 16.50 -0.35
CA GLU A 40 14.42 17.27 0.55
C GLU A 40 15.74 17.69 -0.10
N ARG A 41 16.19 16.96 -1.10
CA ARG A 41 17.45 17.23 -1.79
C ARG A 41 17.32 18.21 -2.93
N ILE A 42 16.10 18.58 -3.28
CA ILE A 42 15.85 19.50 -4.37
C ILE A 42 15.82 20.92 -3.81
N HIS A 43 16.75 21.77 -4.29
CA HIS A 43 16.88 23.13 -3.77
C HIS A 43 16.61 24.21 -4.81
N ASP A 44 16.60 23.84 -6.10
CA ASP A 44 16.52 24.83 -7.17
C ASP A 44 15.33 24.57 -8.10
N ASN A 45 14.38 23.76 -7.69
CA ASN A 45 13.20 23.47 -8.51
C ASN A 45 12.02 23.20 -7.59
N ASP A 46 11.37 24.27 -7.16
CA ASP A 46 10.25 24.17 -6.23
C ASP A 46 9.07 23.38 -6.80
N GLU A 47 8.85 23.50 -8.09
CA GLU A 47 7.73 22.80 -8.73
C GLU A 47 7.95 21.29 -8.70
N LEU A 48 9.16 20.86 -9.00
CA LEU A 48 9.48 19.43 -8.95
C LEU A 48 9.37 18.91 -7.52
N LYS A 49 9.92 19.67 -6.58
CA LYS A 49 9.85 19.29 -5.16
C LYS A 49 8.39 19.10 -4.73
N GLU A 50 7.53 20.02 -5.11
CA GLU A 50 6.12 19.93 -4.74
C GLU A 50 5.45 18.71 -5.37
N ARG A 51 5.77 18.40 -6.62
CA ARG A 51 5.20 17.22 -7.28
C ARG A 51 5.60 15.93 -6.57
N LEU A 52 6.86 15.85 -6.12
CA LEU A 52 7.33 14.67 -5.39
C LEU A 52 6.65 14.57 -4.03
N GLU A 53 6.45 15.68 -3.36
CA GLU A 53 5.72 15.70 -2.10
C GLU A 53 4.26 15.27 -2.30
N ASN A 54 3.66 15.65 -3.42
CA ASN A 54 2.30 15.23 -3.75
C ASN A 54 2.24 13.72 -4.02
N PHE A 55 3.27 13.16 -4.66
CA PHE A 55 3.34 11.71 -4.85
C PHE A 55 3.41 11.00 -3.51
N ALA A 56 4.23 11.53 -2.60
CA ALA A 56 4.35 10.95 -1.26
C ALA A 56 3.02 11.00 -0.52
N GLU A 57 2.28 12.09 -0.68
CA GLU A 57 0.96 12.21 -0.06
C GLU A 57 0.01 11.15 -0.60
N GLY A 58 0.06 10.88 -1.90
CA GLY A 58 -0.72 9.81 -2.50
C GLY A 58 -0.36 8.43 -1.94
N ASN A 59 0.94 8.19 -1.74
CA ASN A 59 1.40 6.95 -1.11
C ASN A 59 0.85 6.83 0.32
N ALA A 60 0.86 7.93 1.08
CA ALA A 60 0.34 7.93 2.44
C ALA A 60 -1.15 7.60 2.48
N LYS A 61 -1.91 8.16 1.55
CA LYS A 61 -3.34 7.87 1.47
C LYS A 61 -3.61 6.42 1.15
N ARG A 62 -2.86 5.85 0.21
CA ARG A 62 -3.03 4.43 -0.13
C ARG A 62 -2.60 3.53 1.01
N THR A 63 -1.52 3.91 1.72
CA THR A 63 -1.09 3.14 2.90
C THR A 63 -2.22 3.05 3.91
N LYS A 64 -2.88 4.18 4.18
CA LYS A 64 -4.00 4.17 5.12
C LYS A 64 -5.14 3.30 4.64
N GLN A 65 -5.46 3.37 3.36
CA GLN A 65 -6.51 2.53 2.79
C GLN A 65 -6.17 1.05 2.92
N LEU A 66 -4.90 0.69 2.69
CA LEU A 66 -4.47 -0.70 2.80
C LEU A 66 -4.53 -1.17 4.25
N ILE A 67 -4.15 -0.32 5.19
CA ILE A 67 -4.27 -0.65 6.62
C ILE A 67 -5.73 -0.89 6.98
N ASP A 68 -6.62 -0.04 6.50
CA ASP A 68 -8.04 -0.18 6.77
C ASP A 68 -8.58 -1.51 6.22
N GLU A 69 -8.15 -1.88 5.01
CA GLU A 69 -8.55 -3.15 4.42
C GLU A 69 -8.00 -4.34 5.19
N LEU A 70 -6.76 -4.24 5.64
CA LEU A 70 -6.15 -5.30 6.44
C LEU A 70 -6.91 -5.48 7.75
N ASN A 71 -7.28 -4.37 8.38
CA ASN A 71 -8.05 -4.45 9.62
C ASN A 71 -9.41 -5.08 9.39
N GLU A 72 -10.04 -4.76 8.27
CA GLU A 72 -11.32 -5.34 7.90
C GLU A 72 -11.21 -6.86 7.73
N ILE A 73 -10.18 -7.32 7.02
CA ILE A 73 -9.96 -8.73 6.80
C ILE A 73 -9.71 -9.45 8.12
N ASN A 74 -8.87 -8.87 8.96
CA ASN A 74 -8.49 -9.50 10.23
C ASN A 74 -9.65 -9.58 11.21
N ASN A 75 -10.64 -8.71 11.07
CA ASN A 75 -11.79 -8.67 11.95
C ASN A 75 -12.98 -9.49 11.44
N ARG A 76 -12.87 -10.07 10.25
CA ARG A 76 -13.94 -10.90 9.71
C ARG A 76 -13.96 -12.24 10.42
N PRO A 77 -15.16 -12.74 10.76
CA PRO A 77 -15.24 -14.09 11.31
C PRO A 77 -14.82 -15.11 10.25
N SER A 78 -14.14 -16.15 10.69
CA SER A 78 -13.81 -17.28 9.83
C SER A 78 -15.05 -18.11 9.59
N GLU A 79 -15.28 -18.48 8.35
CA GLU A 79 -16.42 -19.32 8.03
C GLU A 79 -16.04 -20.65 7.48
#